data_840e42300d51aa9fc6a21139fc949268
#
_entry.id   840e42300d51aa9fc6a21139fc949268
#
_cell.length_a   1.000
_cell.length_b   1.000
_cell.length_c   1.000
_cell.angle_alpha   90.00
_cell.angle_beta   90.00
_cell.angle_gamma   90.00
#
_symmetry.space_group_name_H-M   'P 1'
#
loop_
_entity.id
_entity.type
_entity.pdbx_description
1 polymer ?
#
loop_
_entity_poly.entity_id
_entity_poly.type
_entity_poly.pdbx_seq_one_letter_code
_entity_poly.pdbx_strand_id
1 'polypeptide(L)'
;MGLTVISFILGTTAELIKIAPVYHGIAERGLRPKIWFTAQHIGEVADVLADLNMPEPDVWLVPKETAHGLETPAQVPGWAATVARNAWNRRAELRAALTEDGRPPLVLVHGDTFTTPYGSLIGKRILKARVGHIEAGARSGSILSPLPEELNRKIAAKIVDMHFAPSAREVNNLRNARGVVVDTEANTAIDAMRLAIDGPVDLSGLPEKFGLATLHRFELVSRGEKYREALEILRDQSRQMPILYMAGAPERERIKALGLENLFDEKNFIIRPKLRYLKFLPLAARAEYIVTDSGGLAAECFYLGLPCAVHRERTESPQHLGETVMLTEMRGDKLQNFLDTYQSRRGENWMEKYHPSDIIVKTLAQLGYC
;
A
#
# COMPACT_ATOMS: atom_id res chain seq x y z
N MET A 1 -11.67 14.29 26.48
CA MET A 1 -10.44 13.95 25.74
C MET A 1 -10.29 12.44 25.81
N GLY A 2 -10.20 11.74 24.69
CA GLY A 2 -10.02 10.29 24.67
C GLY A 2 -8.64 9.91 25.20
N LEU A 3 -8.59 8.81 25.95
CA LEU A 3 -7.36 8.23 26.50
C LEU A 3 -6.43 7.78 25.35
N THR A 4 -5.13 7.99 25.50
CA THR A 4 -4.16 7.72 24.43
C THR A 4 -3.03 6.85 24.95
N VAL A 5 -2.94 5.62 24.46
CA VAL A 5 -1.81 4.71 24.72
C VAL A 5 -1.23 4.13 23.44
N ILE A 6 -1.86 4.41 22.31
CA ILE A 6 -1.52 3.85 21.00
C ILE A 6 -1.01 4.96 20.08
N SER A 7 0.15 4.75 19.47
CA SER A 7 0.69 5.61 18.41
C SER A 7 1.03 4.79 17.18
N PHE A 8 0.68 5.29 16.02
CA PHE A 8 1.19 4.79 14.74
C PHE A 8 2.45 5.57 14.35
N ILE A 9 3.52 4.88 13.98
CA ILE A 9 4.69 5.50 13.36
C ILE A 9 4.71 5.08 11.89
N LEU A 10 4.44 6.06 11.02
CA LEU A 10 4.21 5.88 9.59
C LEU A 10 5.09 6.86 8.80
N GLY A 11 5.33 6.56 7.53
CA GLY A 11 6.18 7.40 6.70
C GLY A 11 5.69 7.63 5.27
N THR A 12 4.60 6.95 4.86
CA THR A 12 4.11 6.98 3.48
C THR A 12 2.58 7.07 3.43
N THR A 13 2.05 7.57 2.33
CA THR A 13 0.60 7.61 2.06
C THR A 13 -0.01 6.21 1.95
N ALA A 14 0.72 5.25 1.39
CA ALA A 14 0.26 3.87 1.29
C ALA A 14 0.06 3.21 2.67
N GLU A 15 0.94 3.52 3.64
CA GLU A 15 0.75 3.07 5.02
C GLU A 15 -0.47 3.73 5.65
N LEU A 16 -0.66 5.05 5.47
CA LEU A 16 -1.84 5.78 5.97
C LEU A 16 -3.15 5.14 5.47
N ILE A 17 -3.24 4.84 4.18
CA ILE A 17 -4.42 4.21 3.58
C ILE A 17 -4.72 2.87 4.26
N LYS A 18 -3.72 2.01 4.37
CA LYS A 18 -3.91 0.64 4.89
C LYS A 18 -4.18 0.59 6.39
N ILE A 19 -3.74 1.59 7.16
CA ILE A 19 -3.99 1.62 8.61
C ILE A 19 -5.26 2.39 8.99
N ALA A 20 -5.84 3.17 8.09
CA ALA A 20 -7.03 3.97 8.38
C ALA A 20 -8.17 3.13 8.99
N PRO A 21 -8.51 1.92 8.51
CA PRO A 21 -9.55 1.10 9.13
C PRO A 21 -9.21 0.70 10.58
N VAL A 22 -7.94 0.38 10.85
CA VAL A 22 -7.49 0.06 12.23
C VAL A 22 -7.55 1.31 13.12
N TYR A 23 -7.15 2.47 12.58
CA TYR A 23 -7.26 3.76 13.28
C TYR A 23 -8.72 4.04 13.68
N HIS A 24 -9.64 3.94 12.73
CA HIS A 24 -11.07 4.18 12.99
C HIS A 24 -11.65 3.16 13.97
N GLY A 25 -11.35 1.88 13.82
CA GLY A 25 -11.82 0.85 14.75
C GLY A 25 -11.32 1.03 16.18
N ILE A 26 -10.13 1.61 16.39
CA ILE A 26 -9.66 2.02 17.72
C ILE A 26 -10.40 3.28 18.19
N ALA A 27 -10.63 4.24 17.29
CA ALA A 27 -11.32 5.49 17.62
C ALA A 27 -12.79 5.25 18.02
N GLU A 28 -13.48 4.32 17.39
CA GLU A 28 -14.85 3.88 17.72
C GLU A 28 -14.96 3.31 19.15
N ARG A 29 -13.87 2.85 19.73
CA ARG A 29 -13.78 2.43 21.14
C ARG A 29 -13.52 3.57 22.12
N GLY A 30 -13.62 4.82 21.66
CA GLY A 30 -13.45 6.01 22.48
C GLY A 30 -12.01 6.43 22.72
N LEU A 31 -11.03 5.80 22.03
CA LEU A 31 -9.63 6.17 22.10
C LEU A 31 -9.24 7.13 20.99
N ARG A 32 -8.16 7.88 21.20
CA ARG A 32 -7.57 8.73 20.16
C ARG A 32 -6.15 8.26 19.85
N PRO A 33 -5.93 7.35 18.89
CA PRO A 33 -4.58 6.98 18.51
C PRO A 33 -3.82 8.20 17.98
N LYS A 34 -2.52 8.27 18.28
CA LYS A 34 -1.64 9.31 17.77
C LYS A 34 -1.01 8.88 16.45
N ILE A 35 -0.78 9.83 15.56
CA ILE A 35 -0.06 9.61 14.30
C ILE A 35 1.26 10.34 14.37
N TRP A 36 2.36 9.62 14.28
CA TRP A 36 3.71 10.16 14.21
C TRP A 36 4.30 9.85 12.84
N PHE A 37 4.65 10.89 12.13
CA PHE A 37 5.00 10.78 10.73
C PHE A 37 6.50 11.02 10.51
N THR A 38 7.17 10.09 9.81
CA THR A 38 8.61 10.15 9.54
C THR A 38 8.94 10.86 8.24
N ALA A 39 7.93 11.21 7.44
CA ALA A 39 8.07 11.87 6.16
C ALA A 39 9.00 11.13 5.18
N GLN A 40 8.94 9.80 5.14
CA GLN A 40 9.65 9.02 4.13
C GLN A 40 9.15 9.37 2.71
N HIS A 41 7.84 9.52 2.52
CA HIS A 41 7.20 10.13 1.36
C HIS A 41 6.16 11.15 1.83
N ILE A 42 6.14 12.33 1.23
CA ILE A 42 5.30 13.45 1.67
C ILE A 42 4.25 13.89 0.64
N GLY A 43 4.30 13.37 -0.58
CA GLY A 43 3.32 13.70 -1.61
C GLY A 43 1.89 13.31 -1.18
N GLU A 44 0.95 14.24 -1.36
CA GLU A 44 -0.50 14.01 -1.14
C GLU A 44 -0.92 13.60 0.30
N VAL A 45 -0.04 13.72 1.32
CA VAL A 45 -0.34 13.29 2.70
C VAL A 45 -1.58 14.00 3.24
N ALA A 46 -1.66 15.33 3.11
CA ALA A 46 -2.79 16.10 3.61
C ALA A 46 -4.10 15.73 2.92
N ASP A 47 -4.05 15.52 1.60
CA ASP A 47 -5.21 15.11 0.81
C ASP A 47 -5.68 13.71 1.17
N VAL A 48 -4.74 12.76 1.35
CA VAL A 48 -5.05 11.38 1.74
C VAL A 48 -5.65 11.33 3.15
N LEU A 49 -5.12 12.10 4.10
CA LEU A 49 -5.70 12.19 5.45
C LEU A 49 -7.13 12.76 5.42
N ALA A 50 -7.35 13.82 4.64
CA ALA A 50 -8.68 14.41 4.46
C ALA A 50 -9.65 13.40 3.83
N ASP A 51 -9.24 12.73 2.75
CA ASP A 51 -10.03 11.72 2.06
C ASP A 51 -10.38 10.54 2.99
N LEU A 52 -9.48 10.13 3.90
CA LEU A 52 -9.68 9.06 4.87
C LEU A 52 -10.38 9.52 6.17
N ASN A 53 -10.76 10.77 6.28
CA ASN A 53 -11.29 11.38 7.52
C ASN A 53 -10.38 11.13 8.74
N MET A 54 -9.07 11.27 8.53
CA MET A 54 -8.05 11.12 9.55
C MET A 54 -7.47 12.48 9.92
N PRO A 55 -7.05 12.69 11.18
CA PRO A 55 -6.41 13.94 11.59
C PRO A 55 -5.00 14.07 10.99
N GLU A 56 -4.51 15.30 10.93
CA GLU A 56 -3.10 15.59 10.68
C GLU A 56 -2.22 14.86 11.71
N PRO A 57 -0.97 14.48 11.34
CA PRO A 57 -0.03 13.87 12.27
C PRO A 57 0.19 14.73 13.51
N ASP A 58 0.06 14.13 14.70
CA ASP A 58 0.34 14.79 15.98
C ASP A 58 1.82 15.17 16.09
N VAL A 59 2.70 14.41 15.45
CA VAL A 59 4.15 14.64 15.45
C VAL A 59 4.73 14.33 14.07
N TRP A 60 5.51 15.29 13.57
CA TRP A 60 6.42 15.08 12.45
C TRP A 60 7.82 14.81 13.00
N LEU A 61 8.34 13.60 12.77
CA LEU A 61 9.69 13.20 13.19
C LEU A 61 10.78 13.75 12.28
N VAL A 62 10.44 14.11 11.05
CA VAL A 62 11.19 15.05 10.20
C VAL A 62 10.35 16.33 10.15
N PRO A 63 10.89 17.51 10.47
CA PRO A 63 10.11 18.75 10.45
C PRO A 63 9.44 18.98 9.09
N LYS A 64 8.14 19.32 9.10
CA LYS A 64 7.32 19.45 7.90
C LYS A 64 7.92 20.45 6.89
N GLU A 65 8.55 21.50 7.39
CA GLU A 65 9.17 22.58 6.61
C GLU A 65 10.43 22.12 5.85
N THR A 66 11.10 21.07 6.32
CA THR A 66 12.33 20.53 5.75
C THR A 66 12.16 19.13 5.17
N ALA A 67 10.95 18.61 5.22
CA ALA A 67 10.65 17.30 4.67
C ALA A 67 10.62 17.36 3.14
N HIS A 68 11.41 16.53 2.48
CA HIS A 68 11.43 16.41 1.01
C HIS A 68 11.06 15.01 0.50
N GLY A 69 10.81 14.07 1.46
CA GLY A 69 10.67 12.66 1.12
C GLY A 69 12.01 12.01 0.74
N LEU A 70 11.99 10.72 0.50
CA LEU A 70 13.15 9.97 0.02
C LEU A 70 12.98 9.68 -1.47
N GLU A 71 13.85 10.26 -2.30
CA GLU A 71 13.89 10.04 -3.74
C GLU A 71 14.97 9.02 -4.12
N THR A 72 16.03 8.94 -3.32
CA THR A 72 17.16 8.04 -3.58
C THR A 72 17.61 7.30 -2.32
N PRO A 73 18.18 6.08 -2.45
CA PRO A 73 18.72 5.34 -1.31
C PRO A 73 19.83 6.08 -0.56
N ALA A 74 20.57 6.97 -1.22
CA ALA A 74 21.63 7.75 -0.60
C ALA A 74 21.13 8.73 0.48
N GLN A 75 19.85 9.13 0.44
CA GLN A 75 19.24 10.03 1.41
C GLN A 75 18.82 9.31 2.71
N VAL A 76 18.70 7.98 2.68
CA VAL A 76 18.22 7.19 3.84
C VAL A 76 19.04 7.41 5.12
N PRO A 77 20.39 7.43 5.11
CA PRO A 77 21.18 7.64 6.34
C PRO A 77 20.91 9.01 6.98
N GLY A 78 20.83 10.08 6.20
CA GLY A 78 20.52 11.42 6.68
C GLY A 78 19.12 11.55 7.26
N TRP A 79 18.12 11.01 6.57
CA TRP A 79 16.75 10.92 7.04
C TRP A 79 16.66 10.11 8.35
N ALA A 80 17.26 8.93 8.42
CA ALA A 80 17.25 8.08 9.59
C ALA A 80 17.90 8.77 10.81
N ALA A 81 19.03 9.45 10.62
CA ALA A 81 19.67 10.23 11.67
C ALA A 81 18.78 11.37 12.17
N THR A 82 18.06 12.05 11.28
CA THR A 82 17.11 13.12 11.63
C THR A 82 15.93 12.57 12.42
N VAL A 83 15.30 11.49 11.96
CA VAL A 83 14.21 10.82 12.67
C VAL A 83 14.63 10.36 14.07
N ALA A 84 15.79 9.68 14.17
CA ALA A 84 16.30 9.18 15.45
C ALA A 84 16.64 10.33 16.43
N ARG A 85 17.31 11.38 15.95
CA ARG A 85 17.67 12.57 16.74
C ARG A 85 16.42 13.27 17.27
N ASN A 86 15.43 13.49 16.42
CA ASN A 86 14.20 14.19 16.82
C ASN A 86 13.38 13.34 17.80
N ALA A 87 13.26 12.04 17.56
CA ALA A 87 12.63 11.13 18.52
C ALA A 87 13.36 11.12 19.88
N TRP A 88 14.71 11.14 19.88
CA TRP A 88 15.48 11.19 21.10
C TRP A 88 15.33 12.52 21.86
N ASN A 89 15.42 13.64 21.16
CA ASN A 89 15.27 14.99 21.75
C ASN A 89 13.89 15.19 22.37
N ARG A 90 12.84 14.67 21.72
CA ARG A 90 11.45 14.78 22.16
C ARG A 90 10.98 13.60 23.00
N ARG A 91 11.87 12.70 23.41
CA ARG A 91 11.49 11.42 24.08
C ARG A 91 10.62 11.59 25.34
N ALA A 92 10.83 12.64 26.12
CA ALA A 92 10.03 12.90 27.32
C ALA A 92 8.59 13.28 26.95
N GLU A 93 8.42 14.20 26.01
CA GLU A 93 7.13 14.60 25.44
C GLU A 93 6.38 13.41 24.83
N LEU A 94 7.07 12.65 23.95
CA LEU A 94 6.48 11.51 23.25
C LEU A 94 6.07 10.39 24.22
N ARG A 95 6.86 10.16 25.28
CA ARG A 95 6.48 9.20 26.33
C ARG A 95 5.27 9.68 27.12
N ALA A 96 5.23 10.95 27.52
CA ALA A 96 4.10 11.52 28.24
C ALA A 96 2.81 11.36 27.43
N ALA A 97 2.85 11.63 26.13
CA ALA A 97 1.70 11.46 25.23
C ALA A 97 1.17 10.01 25.13
N LEU A 98 1.98 9.01 25.48
CA LEU A 98 1.60 7.59 25.44
C LEU A 98 1.20 7.00 26.81
N THR A 99 1.35 7.75 27.91
CA THR A 99 1.14 7.21 29.27
C THR A 99 0.03 7.93 30.04
N GLU A 100 -0.82 8.68 29.34
CA GLU A 100 -1.85 9.52 29.95
C GLU A 100 -2.88 8.76 30.83
N ASP A 101 -3.08 7.45 30.63
CA ASP A 101 -4.09 6.66 31.36
C ASP A 101 -3.52 5.51 32.21
N GLY A 102 -2.19 5.40 32.29
CA GLY A 102 -1.53 4.35 33.07
C GLY A 102 -1.46 2.97 32.39
N ARG A 103 -1.99 2.81 31.20
CA ARG A 103 -1.83 1.56 30.41
C ARG A 103 -0.43 1.45 29.81
N PRO A 104 0.03 0.22 29.48
CA PRO A 104 1.30 0.05 28.76
C PRO A 104 1.26 0.75 27.39
N PRO A 105 2.26 1.59 27.06
CA PRO A 105 2.30 2.26 25.77
C PRO A 105 2.51 1.28 24.62
N LEU A 106 1.81 1.50 23.51
CA LEU A 106 1.90 0.71 22.28
C LEU A 106 2.26 1.60 21.09
N VAL A 107 3.23 1.13 20.31
CA VAL A 107 3.55 1.68 18.99
C VAL A 107 3.19 0.66 17.93
N LEU A 108 2.46 1.09 16.91
CA LEU A 108 2.12 0.30 15.73
C LEU A 108 2.92 0.81 14.53
N VAL A 109 3.55 -0.10 13.81
CA VAL A 109 4.23 0.14 12.53
C VAL A 109 3.58 -0.72 11.45
N HIS A 110 3.76 -0.36 10.19
CA HIS A 110 3.11 -1.04 9.08
C HIS A 110 4.10 -1.40 7.95
N GLY A 111 3.88 -2.56 7.32
CA GLY A 111 4.52 -2.96 6.08
C GLY A 111 6.04 -3.14 6.16
N ASP A 112 6.74 -2.67 5.13
CA ASP A 112 8.16 -2.98 4.89
C ASP A 112 9.01 -1.78 4.46
N THR A 113 8.47 -0.57 4.65
CA THR A 113 9.19 0.67 4.39
C THR A 113 10.39 0.85 5.32
N PHE A 114 11.26 1.83 5.07
CA PHE A 114 12.32 2.18 6.03
C PHE A 114 11.75 2.61 7.38
N THR A 115 10.56 3.20 7.39
CA THR A 115 9.88 3.61 8.62
C THR A 115 9.63 2.43 9.56
N THR A 116 9.36 1.23 9.05
CA THR A 116 9.01 0.05 9.86
C THR A 116 10.11 -0.36 10.85
N PRO A 117 11.37 -0.64 10.46
CA PRO A 117 12.43 -0.99 11.42
C PRO A 117 12.82 0.21 12.30
N TYR A 118 12.87 1.44 11.76
CA TYR A 118 13.22 2.62 12.56
C TYR A 118 12.12 2.96 13.58
N GLY A 119 10.85 2.92 13.20
CA GLY A 119 9.70 3.09 14.09
C GLY A 119 9.67 2.03 15.19
N SER A 120 9.99 0.78 14.84
CA SER A 120 10.12 -0.31 15.82
C SER A 120 11.23 -0.04 16.84
N LEU A 121 12.40 0.42 16.39
CA LEU A 121 13.52 0.79 17.29
C LEU A 121 13.17 1.98 18.18
N ILE A 122 12.51 3.01 17.63
CA ILE A 122 12.04 4.17 18.40
C ILE A 122 11.07 3.70 19.49
N GLY A 123 10.04 2.91 19.11
CA GLY A 123 9.09 2.34 20.07
C GLY A 123 9.77 1.59 21.22
N LYS A 124 10.65 0.64 20.89
CA LYS A 124 11.32 -0.20 21.88
C LYS A 124 12.36 0.53 22.72
N ARG A 125 13.25 1.28 22.08
CA ARG A 125 14.47 1.80 22.73
C ARG A 125 14.30 3.20 23.28
N ILE A 126 13.59 4.06 22.53
CA ILE A 126 13.40 5.47 22.91
C ILE A 126 12.15 5.61 23.79
N LEU A 127 11.01 5.03 23.36
CA LEU A 127 9.73 5.24 24.03
C LEU A 127 9.44 4.24 25.14
N LYS A 128 10.17 3.10 25.17
CA LYS A 128 9.93 1.99 26.11
C LYS A 128 8.52 1.41 25.99
N ALA A 129 7.96 1.46 24.79
CA ALA A 129 6.67 0.93 24.45
C ALA A 129 6.76 -0.53 23.97
N ARG A 130 5.64 -1.26 24.01
CA ARG A 130 5.47 -2.45 23.18
C ARG A 130 5.30 -2.03 21.73
N VAL A 131 5.67 -2.91 20.79
CA VAL A 131 5.58 -2.62 19.35
C VAL A 131 4.80 -3.72 18.64
N GLY A 132 3.80 -3.32 17.89
CA GLY A 132 3.05 -4.18 16.96
C GLY A 132 3.39 -3.86 15.51
N HIS A 133 3.52 -4.87 14.67
CA HIS A 133 3.79 -4.75 13.24
C HIS A 133 2.61 -5.29 12.44
N ILE A 134 1.93 -4.40 11.72
CA ILE A 134 0.83 -4.72 10.83
C ILE A 134 1.40 -5.05 9.45
N GLU A 135 0.85 -6.06 8.77
CA GLU A 135 1.39 -6.64 7.53
C GLU A 135 2.75 -7.33 7.74
N ALA A 136 2.87 -8.05 8.86
CA ALA A 136 4.10 -8.73 9.24
C ALA A 136 4.28 -10.07 8.52
N GLY A 137 5.52 -10.52 8.37
CA GLY A 137 5.82 -11.90 7.96
C GLY A 137 5.98 -12.14 6.46
N ALA A 138 5.72 -11.17 5.60
CA ALA A 138 5.99 -11.32 4.17
C ALA A 138 7.47 -11.63 3.91
N ARG A 139 7.74 -12.55 2.97
CA ARG A 139 9.09 -12.97 2.55
C ARG A 139 9.14 -13.16 1.04
N SER A 140 10.18 -12.62 0.42
CA SER A 140 10.44 -12.78 -1.02
C SER A 140 11.22 -14.05 -1.37
N GLY A 141 11.75 -14.74 -0.37
CA GLY A 141 12.64 -15.88 -0.56
C GLY A 141 14.10 -15.53 -0.90
N SER A 142 14.40 -14.25 -1.14
CA SER A 142 15.75 -13.73 -1.39
C SER A 142 16.04 -12.54 -0.50
N ILE A 143 17.26 -12.47 0.08
CA ILE A 143 17.68 -11.32 0.90
C ILE A 143 18.00 -10.12 0.00
N LEU A 144 18.33 -10.37 -1.25
CA LEU A 144 18.83 -9.36 -2.20
C LEU A 144 17.75 -8.84 -3.15
N SER A 145 16.51 -9.38 -3.10
CA SER A 145 15.45 -8.96 -4.01
C SER A 145 14.05 -9.18 -3.39
N PRO A 146 13.22 -8.14 -3.26
CA PRO A 146 13.63 -6.74 -3.42
C PRO A 146 14.42 -6.23 -2.21
N LEU A 147 15.40 -5.37 -2.45
CA LEU A 147 16.07 -4.56 -1.44
C LEU A 147 15.47 -3.14 -1.53
N PRO A 148 15.21 -2.46 -0.40
CA PRO A 148 15.54 -2.82 1.01
C PRO A 148 14.45 -3.57 1.78
N GLU A 149 13.30 -3.85 1.18
CA GLU A 149 12.07 -4.30 1.84
C GLU A 149 12.27 -5.60 2.64
N GLU A 150 12.95 -6.60 2.04
CA GLU A 150 13.20 -7.87 2.72
C GLU A 150 14.08 -7.71 3.97
N LEU A 151 15.05 -6.80 3.92
CA LEU A 151 15.89 -6.47 5.07
C LEU A 151 15.06 -5.79 6.17
N ASN A 152 14.23 -4.83 5.80
CA ASN A 152 13.33 -4.12 6.73
C ASN A 152 12.41 -5.09 7.46
N ARG A 153 11.78 -6.03 6.73
CA ARG A 153 10.92 -7.09 7.28
C ARG A 153 11.66 -7.97 8.30
N LYS A 154 12.89 -8.38 7.98
CA LYS A 154 13.72 -9.21 8.88
C LYS A 154 14.16 -8.48 10.13
N ILE A 155 14.53 -7.20 10.01
CA ILE A 155 14.92 -6.39 11.17
C ILE A 155 13.71 -6.16 12.07
N ALA A 156 12.58 -5.72 11.51
CA ALA A 156 11.34 -5.50 12.26
C ALA A 156 10.91 -6.76 13.02
N ALA A 157 10.90 -7.93 12.37
CA ALA A 157 10.50 -9.20 12.98
C ALA A 157 11.33 -9.61 14.22
N LYS A 158 12.56 -9.08 14.37
CA LYS A 158 13.41 -9.32 15.55
C LYS A 158 13.17 -8.35 16.71
N ILE A 159 12.48 -7.23 16.44
CA ILE A 159 12.34 -6.11 17.38
C ILE A 159 10.95 -6.08 18.01
N VAL A 160 9.91 -6.35 17.21
CA VAL A 160 8.51 -6.16 17.61
C VAL A 160 8.02 -7.25 18.56
N ASP A 161 6.97 -6.93 19.32
CA ASP A 161 6.35 -7.83 20.31
C ASP A 161 5.09 -8.52 19.79
N MET A 162 4.46 -7.94 18.77
CA MET A 162 3.24 -8.44 18.16
C MET A 162 3.37 -8.38 16.64
N HIS A 163 2.95 -9.44 15.99
CA HIS A 163 3.00 -9.58 14.54
C HIS A 163 1.59 -9.86 14.03
N PHE A 164 1.02 -8.95 13.28
CA PHE A 164 -0.25 -9.12 12.60
C PHE A 164 0.04 -9.58 11.17
N ALA A 165 -0.11 -10.86 10.93
CA ALA A 165 0.28 -11.53 9.69
C ALA A 165 -0.95 -11.73 8.80
N PRO A 166 -0.91 -11.35 7.50
CA PRO A 166 -2.09 -11.33 6.64
C PRO A 166 -2.54 -12.71 6.12
N SER A 167 -1.79 -13.77 6.39
CA SER A 167 -2.21 -15.13 6.03
C SER A 167 -1.41 -16.20 6.78
N ALA A 168 -1.87 -17.44 6.70
CA ALA A 168 -1.18 -18.61 7.26
C ALA A 168 0.27 -18.77 6.76
N ARG A 169 0.59 -18.31 5.53
CA ARG A 169 1.95 -18.28 5.00
C ARG A 169 2.85 -17.35 5.80
N GLU A 170 2.39 -16.12 6.03
CA GLU A 170 3.13 -15.12 6.79
C GLU A 170 3.25 -15.54 8.27
N VAL A 171 2.21 -16.16 8.84
CA VAL A 171 2.28 -16.78 10.19
C VAL A 171 3.38 -17.83 10.24
N ASN A 172 3.45 -18.73 9.27
CA ASN A 172 4.52 -19.75 9.21
C ASN A 172 5.92 -19.13 9.04
N ASN A 173 6.05 -18.04 8.29
CA ASN A 173 7.31 -17.30 8.16
C ASN A 173 7.79 -16.70 9.50
N LEU A 174 6.87 -16.47 10.44
CA LEU A 174 7.12 -15.91 11.77
C LEU A 174 7.20 -16.95 12.88
N ARG A 175 7.14 -18.26 12.59
CA ARG A 175 7.17 -19.35 13.60
C ARG A 175 8.33 -19.29 14.61
N ASN A 176 9.46 -18.67 14.23
CA ASN A 176 10.63 -18.47 15.08
C ASN A 176 10.76 -17.01 15.57
N ALA A 177 9.78 -16.16 15.31
CA ALA A 177 9.77 -14.80 15.82
C ALA A 177 9.44 -14.79 17.32
N ARG A 178 9.94 -13.78 18.03
CA ARG A 178 9.54 -13.54 19.42
C ARG A 178 8.23 -12.77 19.45
N GLY A 179 7.46 -12.98 20.51
CA GLY A 179 6.21 -12.25 20.71
C GLY A 179 4.98 -13.00 20.21
N VAL A 180 3.88 -12.28 20.12
CA VAL A 180 2.58 -12.83 19.69
C VAL A 180 2.46 -12.74 18.17
N VAL A 181 2.07 -13.83 17.51
CA VAL A 181 1.74 -13.85 16.09
C VAL A 181 0.24 -14.05 15.95
N VAL A 182 -0.40 -13.15 15.23
CA VAL A 182 -1.85 -13.13 14.98
C VAL A 182 -2.08 -13.25 13.49
N ASP A 183 -2.85 -14.25 13.08
CA ASP A 183 -3.36 -14.36 11.71
C ASP A 183 -4.52 -13.36 11.55
N THR A 184 -4.37 -12.40 10.66
CA THR A 184 -5.42 -11.44 10.31
C THR A 184 -6.26 -11.88 9.12
N GLU A 185 -5.99 -13.11 8.61
CA GLU A 185 -6.69 -13.76 7.49
C GLU A 185 -6.54 -13.03 6.15
N ALA A 186 -6.37 -11.71 6.16
CA ALA A 186 -6.11 -10.89 4.98
C ALA A 186 -5.27 -9.65 5.35
N ASN A 187 -4.84 -8.92 4.31
CA ASN A 187 -4.18 -7.61 4.45
C ASN A 187 -5.21 -6.52 4.77
N THR A 188 -4.85 -5.56 5.62
CA THR A 188 -5.70 -4.39 5.94
C THR A 188 -6.07 -3.54 4.72
N ALA A 189 -5.40 -3.73 3.59
CA ALA A 189 -5.79 -3.15 2.32
C ALA A 189 -7.25 -3.47 1.95
N ILE A 190 -7.78 -4.66 2.32
CA ILE A 190 -9.18 -5.01 2.02
C ILE A 190 -10.18 -4.12 2.77
N ASP A 191 -9.87 -3.76 4.02
CA ASP A 191 -10.71 -2.82 4.78
C ASP A 191 -10.58 -1.38 4.26
N ALA A 192 -9.36 -1.00 3.82
CA ALA A 192 -9.14 0.29 3.15
C ALA A 192 -9.91 0.37 1.81
N MET A 193 -10.03 -0.74 1.10
CA MET A 193 -10.86 -0.83 -0.09
C MET A 193 -12.34 -0.58 0.23
N ARG A 194 -12.88 -1.12 1.34
CA ARG A 194 -14.25 -0.84 1.78
C ARG A 194 -14.51 0.63 2.03
N LEU A 195 -13.54 1.36 2.60
CA LEU A 195 -13.66 2.80 2.79
C LEU A 195 -13.72 3.58 1.47
N ALA A 196 -13.15 3.01 0.40
CA ALA A 196 -13.01 3.68 -0.89
C ALA A 196 -14.05 3.28 -1.93
N ILE A 197 -14.49 2.01 -1.93
CA ILE A 197 -15.20 1.39 -3.06
C ILE A 197 -16.53 2.07 -3.40
N ASP A 198 -17.25 2.56 -2.41
CA ASP A 198 -18.53 3.26 -2.55
C ASP A 198 -18.36 4.78 -2.75
N GLY A 199 -17.12 5.23 -2.90
CA GLY A 199 -16.82 6.64 -3.16
C GLY A 199 -17.41 7.16 -4.47
N PRO A 200 -17.60 8.49 -4.60
CA PRO A 200 -18.14 9.08 -5.81
C PRO A 200 -17.17 8.89 -6.98
N VAL A 201 -17.71 8.41 -8.11
CA VAL A 201 -16.99 8.26 -9.38
C VAL A 201 -17.56 9.21 -10.40
N ASP A 202 -16.72 10.05 -10.96
CA ASP A 202 -17.08 10.82 -12.17
C ASP A 202 -16.91 9.93 -13.39
N LEU A 203 -18.05 9.51 -13.94
CA LEU A 203 -18.11 8.70 -15.17
C LEU A 203 -18.44 9.56 -16.39
N SER A 204 -18.50 10.89 -16.28
CA SER A 204 -18.84 11.80 -17.37
C SER A 204 -17.85 11.63 -18.53
N GLY A 205 -18.37 11.36 -19.71
CA GLY A 205 -17.56 11.18 -20.92
C GLY A 205 -16.70 9.91 -20.94
N LEU A 206 -16.94 8.95 -20.02
CA LEU A 206 -16.31 7.64 -20.08
C LEU A 206 -17.20 6.64 -20.83
N PRO A 207 -16.62 5.63 -21.50
CA PRO A 207 -17.36 4.53 -22.09
C PRO A 207 -18.14 3.74 -21.02
N GLU A 208 -19.28 3.18 -21.38
CA GLU A 208 -20.08 2.32 -20.48
C GLU A 208 -19.30 1.09 -20.01
N LYS A 209 -18.52 0.50 -20.92
CA LYS A 209 -17.60 -0.61 -20.64
C LYS A 209 -16.20 -0.21 -21.05
N PHE A 210 -15.23 -0.51 -20.20
CA PHE A 210 -13.83 -0.17 -20.46
C PHE A 210 -12.87 -1.12 -19.73
N GLY A 211 -11.71 -1.32 -20.31
CA GLY A 211 -10.53 -1.81 -19.60
C GLY A 211 -9.78 -0.65 -18.93
N LEU A 212 -9.05 -0.92 -17.88
CA LEU A 212 -8.19 0.06 -17.23
C LEU A 212 -6.73 -0.41 -17.25
N ALA A 213 -5.81 0.49 -17.61
CA ALA A 213 -4.38 0.18 -17.59
C ALA A 213 -3.58 1.23 -16.84
N THR A 214 -2.60 0.76 -16.03
CA THR A 214 -1.62 1.61 -15.35
C THR A 214 -0.27 0.91 -15.29
N LEU A 215 0.70 1.41 -16.05
CA LEU A 215 2.06 0.90 -16.15
C LEU A 215 3.02 2.04 -15.81
N HIS A 216 3.65 1.96 -14.64
CA HIS A 216 4.41 3.08 -14.06
C HIS A 216 5.72 2.68 -13.39
N ARG A 217 6.00 1.37 -13.26
CA ARG A 217 7.24 0.94 -12.61
C ARG A 217 8.44 1.18 -13.53
N PHE A 218 9.50 1.69 -12.92
CA PHE A 218 10.76 1.97 -13.61
C PHE A 218 11.29 0.76 -14.38
N GLU A 219 11.14 -0.44 -13.84
CA GLU A 219 11.63 -1.68 -14.46
C GLU A 219 11.00 -1.98 -15.83
N LEU A 220 9.73 -1.55 -16.06
CA LEU A 220 9.09 -1.65 -17.38
C LEU A 220 9.30 -0.39 -18.21
N VAL A 221 9.04 0.78 -17.61
CA VAL A 221 9.09 2.07 -18.31
C VAL A 221 10.49 2.39 -18.84
N SER A 222 11.56 1.96 -18.16
CA SER A 222 12.95 2.11 -18.63
C SER A 222 13.28 1.23 -19.83
N ARG A 223 12.61 0.09 -19.98
CA ARG A 223 12.79 -0.84 -21.11
C ARG A 223 11.90 -0.41 -22.28
N GLY A 224 12.34 0.58 -23.03
CA GLY A 224 11.54 1.25 -24.07
C GLY A 224 10.82 0.33 -25.05
N GLU A 225 11.46 -0.77 -25.51
CA GLU A 225 10.85 -1.75 -26.42
C GLU A 225 9.72 -2.54 -25.74
N LYS A 226 9.91 -3.00 -24.50
CA LYS A 226 8.89 -3.73 -23.74
C LYS A 226 7.70 -2.84 -23.40
N TYR A 227 7.98 -1.58 -23.06
CA TYR A 227 6.93 -0.60 -22.79
C TYR A 227 6.13 -0.27 -24.05
N ARG A 228 6.82 -0.09 -25.20
CA ARG A 228 6.19 0.08 -26.52
C ARG A 228 5.31 -1.12 -26.87
N GLU A 229 5.85 -2.35 -26.79
CA GLU A 229 5.11 -3.59 -27.06
C GLU A 229 3.81 -3.65 -26.27
N ALA A 230 3.87 -3.39 -24.96
CA ALA A 230 2.70 -3.39 -24.10
C ALA A 230 1.65 -2.34 -24.51
N LEU A 231 2.08 -1.10 -24.82
CA LEU A 231 1.17 -0.04 -25.24
C LEU A 231 0.54 -0.32 -26.61
N GLU A 232 1.26 -0.89 -27.55
CA GLU A 232 0.76 -1.27 -28.87
C GLU A 232 -0.30 -2.39 -28.76
N ILE A 233 -0.07 -3.40 -27.92
CA ILE A 233 -1.06 -4.45 -27.62
C ILE A 233 -2.32 -3.85 -27.00
N LEU A 234 -2.18 -2.97 -26.02
CA LEU A 234 -3.32 -2.29 -25.39
C LEU A 234 -4.08 -1.43 -26.38
N ARG A 235 -3.37 -0.71 -27.27
CA ARG A 235 -4.00 0.09 -28.33
C ARG A 235 -4.79 -0.79 -29.31
N ASP A 236 -4.28 -1.93 -29.68
CA ASP A 236 -5.00 -2.83 -30.59
C ASP A 236 -6.23 -3.45 -29.90
N GLN A 237 -6.12 -3.84 -28.65
CA GLN A 237 -7.25 -4.27 -27.84
C GLN A 237 -8.31 -3.18 -27.65
N SER A 238 -7.91 -1.92 -27.53
CA SER A 238 -8.83 -0.81 -27.32
C SER A 238 -9.83 -0.59 -28.47
N ARG A 239 -9.58 -1.15 -29.65
CA ARG A 239 -10.52 -1.15 -30.78
C ARG A 239 -11.73 -2.05 -30.54
N GLN A 240 -11.59 -3.07 -29.69
CA GLN A 240 -12.68 -3.97 -29.30
C GLN A 240 -13.40 -3.46 -28.05
N MET A 241 -12.63 -2.95 -27.08
CA MET A 241 -13.13 -2.35 -25.84
C MET A 241 -12.26 -1.16 -25.47
N PRO A 242 -12.84 0.02 -25.27
CA PRO A 242 -12.08 1.20 -24.84
C PRO A 242 -11.22 0.94 -23.60
N ILE A 243 -10.02 1.48 -23.57
CA ILE A 243 -9.10 1.36 -22.44
C ILE A 243 -8.76 2.75 -21.89
N LEU A 244 -8.94 2.92 -20.59
CA LEU A 244 -8.45 4.09 -19.86
C LEU A 244 -7.01 3.81 -19.39
N TYR A 245 -6.05 4.55 -19.95
CA TYR A 245 -4.65 4.48 -19.53
C TYR A 245 -4.32 5.59 -18.54
N MET A 246 -4.06 5.21 -17.28
CA MET A 246 -3.77 6.15 -16.20
C MET A 246 -2.28 6.47 -16.16
N ALA A 247 -1.91 7.71 -16.53
CA ALA A 247 -0.52 8.14 -16.65
C ALA A 247 -0.24 9.43 -15.87
N GLY A 248 0.77 9.42 -15.04
CA GLY A 248 1.36 10.61 -14.43
C GLY A 248 2.35 11.31 -15.34
N ALA A 249 3.05 12.32 -14.83
CA ALA A 249 4.02 13.08 -15.62
C ALA A 249 5.19 12.20 -16.13
N PRO A 250 5.81 11.32 -15.33
CA PRO A 250 6.92 10.48 -15.80
C PRO A 250 6.52 9.56 -16.97
N GLU A 251 5.34 8.94 -16.89
CA GLU A 251 4.85 8.05 -17.96
C GLU A 251 4.54 8.85 -19.24
N ARG A 252 3.93 10.04 -19.12
CA ARG A 252 3.66 10.93 -20.25
C ARG A 252 4.93 11.40 -20.93
N GLU A 253 5.94 11.80 -20.17
CA GLU A 253 7.27 12.15 -20.67
C GLU A 253 7.91 10.98 -21.41
N ARG A 254 7.80 9.77 -20.87
CA ARG A 254 8.34 8.57 -21.52
C ARG A 254 7.61 8.22 -22.81
N ILE A 255 6.28 8.30 -22.83
CA ILE A 255 5.47 8.11 -24.04
C ILE A 255 5.93 9.09 -25.13
N LYS A 256 6.11 10.36 -24.79
CA LYS A 256 6.62 11.39 -25.70
C LYS A 256 8.03 11.10 -26.20
N ALA A 257 8.95 10.73 -25.29
CA ALA A 257 10.34 10.40 -25.63
C ALA A 257 10.45 9.18 -26.58
N LEU A 258 9.47 8.27 -26.55
CA LEU A 258 9.40 7.11 -27.43
C LEU A 258 8.58 7.35 -28.71
N GLY A 259 7.99 8.54 -28.89
CA GLY A 259 7.16 8.86 -30.04
C GLY A 259 5.87 8.05 -30.10
N LEU A 260 5.25 7.74 -28.95
CA LEU A 260 4.08 6.87 -28.83
C LEU A 260 2.77 7.64 -28.59
N GLU A 261 2.80 8.97 -28.68
CA GLU A 261 1.63 9.83 -28.43
C GLU A 261 0.47 9.52 -29.39
N ASN A 262 0.79 9.10 -30.62
CA ASN A 262 -0.16 8.74 -31.64
C ASN A 262 -0.92 7.41 -31.40
N LEU A 263 -0.52 6.64 -30.39
CA LEU A 263 -1.27 5.45 -29.98
C LEU A 263 -2.57 5.82 -29.26
N PHE A 264 -2.62 6.99 -28.63
CA PHE A 264 -3.75 7.44 -27.83
C PHE A 264 -4.73 8.30 -28.65
N ASP A 265 -5.99 8.14 -28.32
CA ASP A 265 -7.08 8.94 -28.85
C ASP A 265 -8.09 9.28 -27.73
N GLU A 266 -9.16 10.03 -28.04
CA GLU A 266 -10.17 10.41 -27.04
C GLU A 266 -11.34 9.41 -26.95
N LYS A 267 -11.33 8.34 -27.74
CA LYS A 267 -12.46 7.45 -27.91
C LYS A 267 -12.17 6.01 -27.49
N ASN A 268 -11.02 5.46 -27.90
CA ASN A 268 -10.69 4.06 -27.70
C ASN A 268 -9.53 3.85 -26.73
N PHE A 269 -8.35 4.41 -27.00
CA PHE A 269 -7.21 4.35 -26.10
C PHE A 269 -7.00 5.69 -25.43
N ILE A 270 -7.67 5.88 -24.30
CA ILE A 270 -7.87 7.18 -23.65
C ILE A 270 -6.86 7.38 -22.56
N ILE A 271 -5.95 8.36 -22.71
CA ILE A 271 -5.00 8.69 -21.65
C ILE A 271 -5.65 9.65 -20.64
N ARG A 272 -5.55 9.30 -19.34
CA ARG A 272 -6.08 10.09 -18.22
C ARG A 272 -5.00 10.35 -17.18
N PRO A 273 -5.09 11.44 -16.39
CA PRO A 273 -4.19 11.65 -15.27
C PRO A 273 -4.40 10.58 -14.18
N LYS A 274 -3.36 10.31 -13.40
CA LYS A 274 -3.51 9.47 -12.19
C LYS A 274 -4.50 10.11 -11.23
N LEU A 275 -5.33 9.28 -10.64
CA LEU A 275 -6.28 9.67 -9.60
C LEU A 275 -5.74 9.28 -8.22
N ARG A 276 -6.15 10.01 -7.19
CA ARG A 276 -5.92 9.61 -5.80
C ARG A 276 -6.67 8.33 -5.48
N TYR A 277 -6.18 7.57 -4.50
CA TYR A 277 -6.66 6.22 -4.19
C TYR A 277 -8.18 6.12 -4.06
N LEU A 278 -8.80 6.99 -3.25
CA LEU A 278 -10.25 6.97 -3.00
C LEU A 278 -11.11 7.37 -4.21
N LYS A 279 -10.52 7.96 -5.25
CA LYS A 279 -11.17 8.21 -6.54
C LYS A 279 -10.81 7.16 -7.59
N PHE A 280 -9.62 6.58 -7.47
CA PHE A 280 -9.12 5.58 -8.39
C PHE A 280 -9.82 4.23 -8.19
N LEU A 281 -9.93 3.76 -6.95
CA LEU A 281 -10.45 2.43 -6.67
C LEU A 281 -11.91 2.25 -7.10
N PRO A 282 -12.86 3.19 -6.85
CA PRO A 282 -14.21 3.07 -7.36
C PRO A 282 -14.29 3.05 -8.90
N LEU A 283 -13.39 3.78 -9.58
CA LEU A 283 -13.28 3.73 -11.05
C LEU A 283 -12.72 2.37 -11.49
N ALA A 284 -11.67 1.90 -10.87
CA ALA A 284 -11.03 0.62 -11.18
C ALA A 284 -11.98 -0.56 -11.00
N ALA A 285 -12.81 -0.55 -9.96
CA ALA A 285 -13.81 -1.58 -9.70
C ALA A 285 -14.91 -1.68 -10.76
N ARG A 286 -15.09 -0.65 -11.58
CA ARG A 286 -16.05 -0.64 -12.71
C ARG A 286 -15.44 -1.11 -14.02
N ALA A 287 -14.13 -1.32 -14.06
CA ALA A 287 -13.47 -1.84 -15.25
C ALA A 287 -13.84 -3.31 -15.51
N GLU A 288 -13.87 -3.71 -16.76
CA GLU A 288 -14.05 -5.11 -17.14
C GLU A 288 -12.80 -5.95 -16.81
N TYR A 289 -11.63 -5.33 -16.91
CA TYR A 289 -10.34 -5.89 -16.52
C TYR A 289 -9.32 -4.78 -16.24
N ILE A 290 -8.23 -5.15 -15.57
CA ILE A 290 -7.11 -4.25 -15.31
C ILE A 290 -5.81 -4.83 -15.86
N VAL A 291 -4.97 -3.97 -16.44
CA VAL A 291 -3.57 -4.25 -16.77
C VAL A 291 -2.68 -3.34 -15.93
N THR A 292 -1.82 -3.93 -15.09
CA THR A 292 -1.00 -3.14 -14.16
C THR A 292 0.37 -3.75 -13.93
N ASP A 293 1.31 -2.94 -13.48
CA ASP A 293 2.59 -3.37 -12.90
C ASP A 293 2.66 -3.14 -11.37
N SER A 294 1.54 -2.75 -10.76
CA SER A 294 1.40 -2.53 -9.32
C SER A 294 1.01 -3.81 -8.58
N GLY A 295 1.86 -4.24 -7.62
CA GLY A 295 1.53 -5.37 -6.74
C GLY A 295 0.36 -5.08 -5.79
N GLY A 296 0.20 -3.83 -5.35
CA GLY A 296 -0.94 -3.41 -4.53
C GLY A 296 -2.26 -3.53 -5.28
N LEU A 297 -2.34 -2.94 -6.48
CA LEU A 297 -3.54 -3.02 -7.32
C LEU A 297 -3.86 -4.48 -7.73
N ALA A 298 -2.84 -5.30 -7.96
CA ALA A 298 -3.04 -6.73 -8.24
C ALA A 298 -3.72 -7.46 -7.06
N ALA A 299 -3.32 -7.15 -5.82
CA ALA A 299 -3.96 -7.69 -4.62
C ALA A 299 -5.41 -7.19 -4.48
N GLU A 300 -5.66 -5.91 -4.77
CA GLU A 300 -6.99 -5.33 -4.76
C GLU A 300 -7.90 -6.00 -5.80
N CYS A 301 -7.39 -6.22 -7.02
CA CYS A 301 -8.12 -6.97 -8.06
C CYS A 301 -8.45 -8.41 -7.61
N PHE A 302 -7.52 -9.08 -6.93
CA PHE A 302 -7.78 -10.41 -6.36
C PHE A 302 -8.97 -10.38 -5.40
N TYR A 303 -8.99 -9.44 -4.45
CA TYR A 303 -10.07 -9.33 -3.47
C TYR A 303 -11.41 -8.92 -4.11
N LEU A 304 -11.39 -8.13 -5.18
CA LEU A 304 -12.59 -7.75 -5.94
C LEU A 304 -13.08 -8.85 -6.90
N GLY A 305 -12.32 -9.90 -7.11
CA GLY A 305 -12.59 -10.88 -8.19
C GLY A 305 -12.49 -10.27 -9.58
N LEU A 306 -11.74 -9.17 -9.75
CA LEU A 306 -11.63 -8.43 -10.99
C LEU A 306 -10.46 -8.97 -11.82
N PRO A 307 -10.68 -9.37 -13.10
CA PRO A 307 -9.62 -9.87 -13.97
C PRO A 307 -8.46 -8.89 -14.06
N CYS A 308 -7.24 -9.37 -13.78
CA CYS A 308 -6.05 -8.51 -13.73
C CYS A 308 -4.83 -9.18 -14.37
N ALA A 309 -4.18 -8.49 -15.30
CA ALA A 309 -2.85 -8.82 -15.80
C ALA A 309 -1.79 -8.02 -15.04
N VAL A 310 -0.91 -8.72 -14.34
CA VAL A 310 0.28 -8.12 -13.73
C VAL A 310 1.44 -8.18 -14.71
N HIS A 311 1.72 -7.05 -15.38
CA HIS A 311 2.73 -6.98 -16.43
C HIS A 311 4.13 -6.69 -15.85
N ARG A 312 4.68 -7.70 -15.15
CA ARG A 312 5.99 -7.71 -14.49
C ARG A 312 6.72 -9.02 -14.73
N GLU A 313 8.04 -9.06 -14.53
CA GLU A 313 8.80 -10.30 -14.55
C GLU A 313 8.47 -11.20 -13.36
N ARG A 314 8.28 -10.61 -12.18
CA ARG A 314 8.01 -11.32 -10.91
C ARG A 314 7.02 -10.54 -10.06
N THR A 315 6.38 -11.20 -9.11
CA THR A 315 5.53 -10.59 -8.09
C THR A 315 6.02 -10.94 -6.69
N GLU A 316 5.88 -10.01 -5.76
CA GLU A 316 6.14 -10.22 -4.34
C GLU A 316 4.99 -10.98 -3.64
N SER A 317 3.83 -11.02 -4.28
CA SER A 317 2.60 -11.61 -3.72
C SER A 317 2.07 -12.76 -4.60
N PRO A 318 2.82 -13.87 -4.73
CA PRO A 318 2.41 -14.99 -5.57
C PRO A 318 1.11 -15.67 -5.08
N GLN A 319 0.72 -15.48 -3.83
CA GLN A 319 -0.54 -15.99 -3.26
C GLN A 319 -1.79 -15.37 -3.90
N HIS A 320 -1.68 -14.22 -4.56
CA HIS A 320 -2.79 -13.60 -5.28
C HIS A 320 -2.87 -14.07 -6.74
N LEU A 321 -1.86 -14.79 -7.24
CA LEU A 321 -1.88 -15.32 -8.61
C LEU A 321 -2.82 -16.51 -8.72
N GLY A 322 -3.54 -16.58 -9.82
CA GLY A 322 -4.47 -17.65 -10.12
C GLY A 322 -5.25 -17.39 -11.39
N GLU A 323 -6.49 -17.82 -11.42
CA GLU A 323 -7.35 -17.60 -12.59
C GLU A 323 -7.68 -16.13 -12.79
N THR A 324 -7.99 -15.39 -11.69
CA THR A 324 -8.38 -13.98 -11.73
C THR A 324 -7.19 -13.05 -12.00
N VAL A 325 -6.06 -13.27 -11.35
CA VAL A 325 -4.85 -12.43 -11.45
C VAL A 325 -3.73 -13.20 -12.12
N MET A 326 -3.30 -12.76 -13.29
CA MET A 326 -2.30 -13.43 -14.11
C MET A 326 -0.99 -12.63 -14.18
N LEU A 327 0.15 -13.26 -13.89
CA LEU A 327 1.47 -12.70 -14.15
C LEU A 327 1.85 -12.92 -15.63
N THR A 328 2.12 -11.84 -16.35
CA THR A 328 2.46 -11.91 -17.78
C THR A 328 3.96 -11.99 -18.05
N GLU A 329 4.81 -11.91 -17.02
CA GLU A 329 6.28 -11.98 -17.11
C GLU A 329 6.91 -10.98 -18.10
N MET A 330 6.29 -9.80 -18.29
CA MET A 330 6.65 -8.80 -19.31
C MET A 330 6.69 -9.37 -20.74
N ARG A 331 5.85 -10.36 -21.03
CA ARG A 331 5.74 -11.01 -22.33
C ARG A 331 4.47 -10.56 -23.04
N GLY A 332 4.61 -10.08 -24.27
CA GLY A 332 3.49 -9.61 -25.09
C GLY A 332 2.48 -10.71 -25.41
N ASP A 333 2.95 -11.95 -25.69
CA ASP A 333 2.07 -13.10 -25.94
C ASP A 333 1.19 -13.46 -24.74
N LYS A 334 1.72 -13.37 -23.52
CA LYS A 334 0.96 -13.59 -22.30
C LYS A 334 -0.03 -12.44 -22.02
N LEU A 335 0.37 -11.20 -22.31
CA LEU A 335 -0.53 -10.07 -22.20
C LEU A 335 -1.70 -10.20 -23.17
N GLN A 336 -1.43 -10.55 -24.43
CA GLN A 336 -2.47 -10.78 -25.43
C GLN A 336 -3.40 -11.92 -25.01
N ASN A 337 -2.86 -13.06 -24.57
CA ASN A 337 -3.67 -14.17 -24.08
C ASN A 337 -4.59 -13.78 -22.91
N PHE A 338 -4.12 -12.94 -21.99
CA PHE A 338 -4.97 -12.39 -20.93
C PHE A 338 -6.12 -11.56 -21.51
N LEU A 339 -5.81 -10.64 -22.43
CA LEU A 339 -6.80 -9.77 -23.07
C LEU A 339 -7.83 -10.55 -23.89
N ASP A 340 -7.45 -11.68 -24.49
CA ASP A 340 -8.37 -12.55 -25.22
C ASP A 340 -9.26 -13.39 -24.30
N THR A 341 -8.86 -13.59 -23.03
CA THR A 341 -9.51 -14.54 -22.11
C THR A 341 -10.03 -13.91 -20.81
N TYR A 342 -9.97 -12.61 -20.63
CA TYR A 342 -10.31 -11.95 -19.36
C TYR A 342 -11.74 -12.22 -18.88
N GLN A 343 -12.72 -12.39 -19.80
CA GLN A 343 -14.12 -12.64 -19.43
C GLN A 343 -14.28 -13.92 -18.60
N SER A 344 -13.46 -14.96 -18.89
CA SER A 344 -13.49 -16.22 -18.14
C SER A 344 -12.73 -16.16 -16.82
N ARG A 345 -12.08 -15.03 -16.51
CA ARG A 345 -11.21 -14.87 -15.35
C ARG A 345 -11.86 -14.14 -14.17
N ARG A 346 -13.11 -13.72 -14.29
CA ARG A 346 -13.80 -13.05 -13.19
C ARG A 346 -13.95 -14.03 -12.01
N GLY A 347 -13.39 -13.66 -10.88
CA GLY A 347 -13.36 -14.45 -9.67
C GLY A 347 -14.45 -14.07 -8.67
N GLU A 348 -14.39 -14.66 -7.49
CA GLU A 348 -15.24 -14.34 -6.36
C GLU A 348 -14.82 -13.01 -5.73
N ASN A 349 -15.80 -12.22 -5.29
CA ASN A 349 -15.55 -11.02 -4.51
C ASN A 349 -15.36 -11.41 -3.03
N TRP A 350 -14.16 -11.22 -2.51
CA TRP A 350 -13.77 -11.58 -1.16
C TRP A 350 -13.94 -10.45 -0.14
N MET A 351 -14.41 -9.27 -0.59
CA MET A 351 -14.51 -8.07 0.24
C MET A 351 -15.28 -8.29 1.55
N GLU A 352 -16.38 -9.04 1.48
CA GLU A 352 -17.25 -9.28 2.64
C GLU A 352 -16.75 -10.43 3.55
N LYS A 353 -15.76 -11.20 3.09
CA LYS A 353 -15.30 -12.39 3.82
C LYS A 353 -14.27 -12.08 4.91
N TYR A 354 -13.40 -11.12 4.67
CA TYR A 354 -12.25 -10.85 5.52
C TYR A 354 -12.34 -9.49 6.18
N HIS A 355 -12.07 -9.43 7.50
CA HIS A 355 -12.09 -8.22 8.32
C HIS A 355 -10.81 -8.09 9.15
N PRO A 356 -9.62 -7.96 8.52
CA PRO A 356 -8.34 -7.96 9.23
C PRO A 356 -8.22 -6.85 10.27
N SER A 357 -8.75 -5.67 10.02
CA SER A 357 -8.70 -4.55 10.97
C SER A 357 -9.49 -4.84 12.24
N ASP A 358 -10.63 -5.51 12.13
CA ASP A 358 -11.43 -5.96 13.29
C ASP A 358 -10.66 -6.95 14.15
N ILE A 359 -9.95 -7.90 13.52
CA ILE A 359 -9.11 -8.88 14.21
C ILE A 359 -8.00 -8.16 14.98
N ILE A 360 -7.34 -7.18 14.35
CA ILE A 360 -6.30 -6.37 15.00
C ILE A 360 -6.88 -5.62 16.20
N VAL A 361 -7.98 -4.88 16.01
CA VAL A 361 -8.61 -4.08 17.08
C VAL A 361 -9.12 -4.96 18.22
N LYS A 362 -9.75 -6.11 17.94
CA LYS A 362 -10.18 -7.08 18.96
C LYS A 362 -8.98 -7.63 19.73
N THR A 363 -7.89 -7.96 19.05
CA THR A 363 -6.65 -8.44 19.71
C THR A 363 -6.07 -7.38 20.62
N LEU A 364 -6.01 -6.12 20.18
CA LEU A 364 -5.53 -5.01 20.99
C LEU A 364 -6.40 -4.82 22.25
N ALA A 365 -7.72 -4.97 22.13
CA ALA A 365 -8.64 -4.91 23.25
C ALA A 365 -8.42 -6.05 24.26
N GLN A 366 -8.26 -7.28 23.78
CA GLN A 366 -7.96 -8.44 24.63
C GLN A 366 -6.63 -8.29 25.39
N LEU A 367 -5.68 -7.57 24.82
CA LEU A 367 -4.39 -7.25 25.43
C LEU A 367 -4.44 -6.00 26.33
N GLY A 368 -5.60 -5.37 26.49
CA GLY A 368 -5.82 -4.22 27.36
C GLY A 368 -5.37 -2.86 26.80
N TYR A 369 -5.21 -2.74 25.47
CA TYR A 369 -4.83 -1.48 24.82
C TYR A 369 -6.03 -0.63 24.41
N CYS A 370 -7.18 -1.22 24.12
CA CYS A 370 -8.40 -0.49 23.73
C CYS A 370 -9.68 -1.19 24.22
#